data_bfc4d7c40337d6154afbbee5f388dbca
#
_entry.id   bfc4d7c40337d6154afbbee5f388dbca
#
_cell.length_a   1.000
_cell.length_b   1.000
_cell.length_c   1.000
_cell.angle_alpha   90.00
_cell.angle_beta   90.00
_cell.angle_gamma   90.00
#
_symmetry.space_group_name_H-M   'P 1'
#
loop_
_entity.id
_entity.type
_entity.pdbx_description
1 polymer ?
#
loop_
_entity_poly.entity_id
_entity_poly.type
_entity_poly.pdbx_seq_one_letter_code
_entity_poly.pdbx_strand_id
1 'polypeptide(L)'
;MKEEKAILSKDNFIHNSIKDAFLQLLLKKDYMQITITDLCKYAGVSRGTFYTHFGNIGQVVEEVFSDALYDIKNMALLSENGSSSNTIVRKGLCWLLRENPKYQPLFFSEALFLPAVKHTVVALKQDFLDVMLDRTGLDESTLTDLLTVQIMGCLEMCRKHLGKSDEEWCRFHTCFDLFLKAGYEGIIQNNNA
;
A
#
# COMPACT_ATOMS: atom_id res chain seq x y z
N MET A 1 -18.27 4.22 -31.64
CA MET A 1 -18.63 4.78 -30.32
C MET A 1 -19.29 3.79 -29.34
N LYS A 2 -20.38 3.03 -29.69
CA LYS A 2 -20.94 1.97 -28.78
C LYS A 2 -20.08 0.70 -28.72
N GLU A 3 -19.51 0.27 -29.84
CA GLU A 3 -18.62 -0.90 -29.90
C GLU A 3 -17.26 -0.65 -29.21
N GLU A 4 -16.66 0.53 -29.37
CA GLU A 4 -15.45 0.93 -28.67
C GLU A 4 -15.64 0.95 -27.15
N LYS A 5 -16.77 1.47 -26.65
CA LYS A 5 -17.09 1.42 -25.21
C LYS A 5 -17.28 -0.01 -24.68
N ALA A 6 -17.83 -0.90 -25.48
CA ALA A 6 -18.02 -2.31 -25.12
C ALA A 6 -16.67 -3.08 -25.08
N ILE A 7 -15.77 -2.79 -26.02
CA ILE A 7 -14.42 -3.38 -26.06
C ILE A 7 -13.62 -2.89 -24.87
N LEU A 8 -13.55 -1.58 -24.60
CA LEU A 8 -12.88 -1.00 -23.43
C LEU A 8 -13.43 -1.55 -22.10
N SER A 9 -14.75 -1.76 -22.01
CA SER A 9 -15.38 -2.35 -20.82
C SER A 9 -14.97 -3.81 -20.62
N LYS A 10 -14.86 -4.59 -21.71
CA LYS A 10 -14.43 -6.00 -21.67
C LYS A 10 -12.96 -6.13 -21.34
N ASP A 11 -12.10 -5.28 -21.91
CA ASP A 11 -10.67 -5.26 -21.63
C ASP A 11 -10.40 -4.91 -20.16
N ASN A 12 -11.08 -3.88 -19.63
CA ASN A 12 -10.99 -3.54 -18.21
C ASN A 12 -11.48 -4.66 -17.30
N PHE A 13 -12.53 -5.39 -17.69
CA PHE A 13 -13.02 -6.54 -16.93
C PHE A 13 -11.97 -7.67 -16.86
N ILE A 14 -11.38 -8.04 -18.00
CA ILE A 14 -10.34 -9.09 -18.05
C ILE A 14 -9.12 -8.66 -17.23
N HIS A 15 -8.67 -7.43 -17.40
CA HIS A 15 -7.55 -6.86 -16.69
C HIS A 15 -7.74 -6.95 -15.16
N ASN A 16 -8.90 -6.52 -14.67
CA ASN A 16 -9.25 -6.61 -13.26
C ASN A 16 -9.41 -8.05 -12.77
N SER A 17 -9.96 -8.94 -13.60
CA SER A 17 -10.09 -10.37 -13.25
C SER A 17 -8.73 -11.03 -13.00
N ILE A 18 -7.67 -10.64 -13.73
CA ILE A 18 -6.30 -11.13 -13.52
C ILE A 18 -5.72 -10.60 -12.20
N LYS A 19 -5.93 -9.33 -11.88
CA LYS A 19 -5.51 -8.72 -10.60
C LYS A 19 -6.21 -9.35 -9.41
N ASP A 20 -7.52 -9.56 -9.49
CA ASP A 20 -8.30 -10.24 -8.45
C ASP A 20 -7.85 -11.70 -8.28
N ALA A 21 -7.57 -12.41 -9.38
CA ALA A 21 -7.01 -13.76 -9.34
C ALA A 21 -5.67 -13.79 -8.60
N PHE A 22 -4.81 -12.81 -8.81
CA PHE A 22 -3.55 -12.67 -8.11
C PHE A 22 -3.75 -12.53 -6.58
N LEU A 23 -4.60 -11.62 -6.15
CA LEU A 23 -4.92 -11.43 -4.73
C LEU A 23 -5.49 -12.72 -4.09
N GLN A 24 -6.39 -13.40 -4.80
CA GLN A 24 -6.96 -14.66 -4.32
C GLN A 24 -5.94 -15.80 -4.24
N LEU A 25 -4.94 -15.82 -5.12
CA LEU A 25 -3.86 -16.80 -5.07
C LEU A 25 -2.89 -16.52 -3.93
N LEU A 26 -2.60 -15.25 -3.62
CA LEU A 26 -1.78 -14.86 -2.47
C LEU A 26 -2.36 -15.31 -1.13
N LEU A 27 -3.68 -15.49 -1.02
CA LEU A 27 -4.32 -16.06 0.16
C LEU A 27 -4.05 -17.56 0.34
N LYS A 28 -3.61 -18.25 -0.72
CA LYS A 28 -3.52 -19.72 -0.78
C LYS A 28 -2.12 -20.26 -0.87
N LYS A 29 -1.18 -19.46 -1.38
CA LYS A 29 0.20 -19.87 -1.58
C LYS A 29 1.15 -18.66 -1.65
N ASP A 30 2.42 -18.93 -1.40
CA ASP A 30 3.46 -17.92 -1.49
C ASP A 30 3.55 -17.30 -2.89
N TYR A 31 3.89 -16.01 -2.93
CA TYR A 31 4.11 -15.27 -4.17
C TYR A 31 5.06 -16.00 -5.14
N MET A 32 6.17 -16.56 -4.62
CA MET A 32 7.17 -17.27 -5.42
C MET A 32 6.64 -18.55 -6.11
N GLN A 33 5.49 -19.05 -5.66
CA GLN A 33 4.83 -20.23 -6.21
C GLN A 33 3.70 -19.89 -7.20
N ILE A 34 3.36 -18.61 -7.35
CA ILE A 34 2.31 -18.17 -8.26
C ILE A 34 2.86 -18.17 -9.68
N THR A 35 2.18 -18.88 -10.59
CA THR A 35 2.55 -18.95 -12.01
C THR A 35 1.51 -18.25 -12.88
N ILE A 36 1.91 -17.86 -14.10
CA ILE A 36 0.96 -17.32 -15.10
C ILE A 36 -0.15 -18.34 -15.39
N THR A 37 0.17 -19.64 -15.37
CA THR A 37 -0.83 -20.69 -15.57
C THR A 37 -1.88 -20.69 -14.46
N ASP A 38 -1.47 -20.48 -13.21
CA ASP A 38 -2.41 -20.34 -12.08
C ASP A 38 -3.30 -19.12 -12.25
N LEU A 39 -2.71 -17.97 -12.59
CA LEU A 39 -3.46 -16.74 -12.83
C LEU A 39 -4.50 -16.91 -13.94
N CYS A 40 -4.08 -17.48 -15.08
CA CYS A 40 -4.97 -17.75 -16.21
C CYS A 40 -6.14 -18.67 -15.82
N LYS A 41 -5.82 -19.74 -15.10
CA LYS A 41 -6.85 -20.70 -14.63
C LYS A 41 -7.83 -20.05 -13.67
N TYR A 42 -7.33 -19.21 -12.75
CA TYR A 42 -8.16 -18.58 -11.74
C TYR A 42 -9.02 -17.44 -12.31
N ALA A 43 -8.46 -16.65 -13.23
CA ALA A 43 -9.15 -15.57 -13.93
C ALA A 43 -10.07 -16.05 -15.07
N GLY A 44 -10.02 -17.35 -15.43
CA GLY A 44 -10.80 -17.89 -16.55
C GLY A 44 -10.36 -17.37 -17.92
N VAL A 45 -9.07 -17.06 -18.10
CA VAL A 45 -8.51 -16.51 -19.35
C VAL A 45 -7.46 -17.43 -19.98
N SER A 46 -7.22 -17.27 -21.28
CA SER A 46 -6.11 -17.96 -21.95
C SER A 46 -4.76 -17.30 -21.66
N ARG A 47 -3.65 -18.03 -21.83
CA ARG A 47 -2.31 -17.43 -21.74
C ARG A 47 -2.11 -16.31 -22.77
N GLY A 48 -2.64 -16.46 -23.99
CA GLY A 48 -2.60 -15.43 -25.00
C GLY A 48 -3.31 -14.15 -24.50
N THR A 49 -4.49 -14.31 -23.92
CA THR A 49 -5.24 -13.20 -23.30
C THR A 49 -4.45 -12.55 -22.15
N PHE A 50 -3.79 -13.35 -21.30
CA PHE A 50 -2.92 -12.80 -20.26
C PHE A 50 -1.85 -11.89 -20.84
N TYR A 51 -1.10 -12.36 -21.85
CA TYR A 51 -0.01 -11.60 -22.48
C TYR A 51 -0.47 -10.37 -23.28
N THR A 52 -1.77 -10.27 -23.60
CA THR A 52 -2.34 -9.05 -24.16
C THR A 52 -2.45 -7.94 -23.12
N HIS A 53 -2.65 -8.31 -21.83
CA HIS A 53 -2.87 -7.36 -20.73
C HIS A 53 -1.61 -7.13 -19.88
N PHE A 54 -0.81 -8.17 -19.65
CA PHE A 54 0.37 -8.12 -18.79
C PHE A 54 1.54 -8.87 -19.42
N GLY A 55 2.72 -8.28 -19.45
CA GLY A 55 3.94 -8.92 -19.94
C GLY A 55 4.47 -10.02 -19.00
N ASN A 56 4.25 -9.89 -17.71
CA ASN A 56 4.69 -10.84 -16.67
C ASN A 56 3.91 -10.64 -15.36
N ILE A 57 4.17 -11.50 -14.36
CA ILE A 57 3.52 -11.41 -13.04
C ILE A 57 3.96 -10.13 -12.30
N GLY A 58 5.19 -9.67 -12.48
CA GLY A 58 5.68 -8.44 -11.86
C GLY A 58 4.81 -7.22 -12.22
N GLN A 59 4.36 -7.10 -13.47
CA GLN A 59 3.43 -6.03 -13.86
C GLN A 59 2.07 -6.15 -13.16
N VAL A 60 1.57 -7.38 -12.96
CA VAL A 60 0.35 -7.58 -12.17
C VAL A 60 0.54 -7.08 -10.74
N VAL A 61 1.68 -7.41 -10.13
CA VAL A 61 2.05 -6.96 -8.77
C VAL A 61 2.09 -5.43 -8.67
N GLU A 62 2.79 -4.77 -9.62
CA GLU A 62 2.91 -3.32 -9.69
C GLU A 62 1.53 -2.64 -9.72
N GLU A 63 0.64 -3.12 -10.58
CA GLU A 63 -0.69 -2.53 -10.69
C GLU A 63 -1.57 -2.82 -9.48
N VAL A 64 -1.48 -4.03 -8.90
CA VAL A 64 -2.22 -4.37 -7.68
C VAL A 64 -1.76 -3.50 -6.50
N PHE A 65 -0.46 -3.19 -6.39
CA PHE A 65 0.02 -2.22 -5.40
C PHE A 65 -0.54 -0.82 -5.64
N SER A 66 -0.56 -0.37 -6.90
CA SER A 66 -1.12 0.94 -7.26
C SER A 66 -2.60 1.05 -6.92
N ASP A 67 -3.39 0.03 -7.24
CA ASP A 67 -4.81 -0.04 -6.91
C ASP A 67 -5.03 -0.06 -5.40
N ALA A 68 -4.25 -0.88 -4.67
CA ALA A 68 -4.36 -0.99 -3.22
C ALA A 68 -4.07 0.34 -2.52
N LEU A 69 -3.03 1.04 -2.93
CA LEU A 69 -2.66 2.34 -2.36
C LEU A 69 -3.66 3.43 -2.73
N TYR A 70 -4.23 3.38 -3.94
CA TYR A 70 -5.31 4.27 -4.35
C TYR A 70 -6.57 4.05 -3.51
N ASP A 71 -7.00 2.79 -3.33
CA ASP A 71 -8.15 2.45 -2.49
C ASP A 71 -7.93 2.88 -1.04
N ILE A 72 -6.74 2.62 -0.49
CA ILE A 72 -6.37 3.02 0.87
C ILE A 72 -6.40 4.54 1.03
N LYS A 73 -5.87 5.30 0.07
CA LYS A 73 -5.95 6.77 0.07
C LYS A 73 -7.41 7.25 0.06
N ASN A 74 -8.25 6.66 -0.79
CA ASN A 74 -9.67 7.03 -0.88
C ASN A 74 -10.46 6.67 0.39
N MET A 75 -10.20 5.52 1.01
CA MET A 75 -10.82 5.16 2.30
C MET A 75 -10.45 6.15 3.39
N ALA A 76 -9.20 6.61 3.41
CA ALA A 76 -8.77 7.65 4.33
C ALA A 76 -9.53 8.96 4.14
N LEU A 77 -9.76 9.40 2.91
CA LEU A 77 -10.51 10.61 2.59
C LEU A 77 -12.00 10.50 2.96
N LEU A 78 -12.62 9.33 2.79
CA LEU A 78 -14.03 9.10 3.11
C LEU A 78 -14.30 9.01 4.62
N SER A 79 -13.31 8.63 5.42
CA SER A 79 -13.45 8.50 6.87
C SER A 79 -13.47 9.83 7.62
N GLU A 80 -13.13 10.93 6.96
CA GLU A 80 -13.23 12.29 7.50
C GLU A 80 -14.16 13.12 6.61
N ASN A 81 -15.29 13.52 7.13
CA ASN A 81 -16.26 14.41 6.47
C ASN A 81 -15.60 15.66 5.84
N GLY A 82 -14.88 15.49 4.73
CA GLY A 82 -14.49 16.55 3.82
C GLY A 82 -13.34 17.48 4.23
N SER A 83 -12.47 17.14 5.17
CA SER A 83 -11.38 18.03 5.58
C SER A 83 -10.01 17.35 5.60
N SER A 84 -9.21 17.70 4.60
CA SER A 84 -7.74 17.69 4.56
C SER A 84 -7.00 16.38 4.29
N SER A 85 -6.05 16.46 3.32
CA SER A 85 -5.10 15.44 2.87
C SER A 85 -4.18 14.82 3.98
N ASN A 86 -4.40 15.16 5.23
CA ASN A 86 -3.62 14.69 6.38
C ASN A 86 -4.10 13.37 7.00
N THR A 87 -5.09 12.68 6.44
CA THR A 87 -5.76 11.54 7.08
C THR A 87 -4.95 10.26 7.05
N ILE A 88 -4.12 10.05 6.02
CA ILE A 88 -3.19 8.90 5.99
C ILE A 88 -2.16 9.03 7.13
N VAL A 89 -1.76 10.25 7.44
CA VAL A 89 -0.88 10.55 8.57
C VAL A 89 -1.62 10.37 9.91
N ARG A 90 -2.95 10.62 9.97
CA ARG A 90 -3.74 10.55 11.21
C ARG A 90 -4.23 9.15 11.59
N LYS A 91 -4.75 8.36 10.62
CA LYS A 91 -5.16 6.97 10.89
C LYS A 91 -4.05 5.95 10.71
N GLY A 92 -2.96 6.34 10.02
CA GLY A 92 -1.84 5.47 9.70
C GLY A 92 -2.21 4.35 8.69
N LEU A 93 -1.28 4.04 7.81
CA LEU A 93 -1.40 2.95 6.83
C LEU A 93 -1.83 1.63 7.48
N CYS A 94 -1.32 1.37 8.69
CA CYS A 94 -1.56 0.15 9.44
C CYS A 94 -3.03 -0.05 9.81
N TRP A 95 -3.75 1.00 10.20
CA TRP A 95 -5.18 0.95 10.49
C TRP A 95 -5.98 0.62 9.24
N LEU A 96 -5.65 1.27 8.13
CA LEU A 96 -6.34 1.06 6.86
C LEU A 96 -6.12 -0.35 6.33
N LEU A 97 -4.92 -0.91 6.47
CA LEU A 97 -4.63 -2.30 6.12
C LEU A 97 -5.34 -3.30 7.04
N ARG A 98 -5.48 -3.00 8.33
CA ARG A 98 -6.25 -3.85 9.25
C ARG A 98 -7.74 -3.87 8.90
N GLU A 99 -8.31 -2.73 8.55
CA GLU A 99 -9.71 -2.59 8.14
C GLU A 99 -9.99 -3.15 6.73
N ASN A 100 -8.94 -3.38 5.92
CA ASN A 100 -9.08 -3.90 4.56
C ASN A 100 -8.30 -5.22 4.35
N PRO A 101 -8.85 -6.37 4.78
CA PRO A 101 -8.17 -7.65 4.69
C PRO A 101 -7.85 -8.11 3.26
N LYS A 102 -8.50 -7.55 2.25
CA LYS A 102 -8.25 -7.85 0.82
C LYS A 102 -6.76 -7.68 0.46
N TYR A 103 -6.12 -6.63 0.99
CA TYR A 103 -4.74 -6.30 0.65
C TYR A 103 -3.69 -6.79 1.63
N GLN A 104 -4.09 -7.36 2.77
CA GLN A 104 -3.15 -7.87 3.77
C GLN A 104 -2.12 -8.86 3.20
N PRO A 105 -2.50 -9.85 2.35
CA PRO A 105 -1.53 -10.76 1.76
C PRO A 105 -0.48 -10.07 0.87
N LEU A 106 -0.85 -8.97 0.22
CA LEU A 106 0.03 -8.18 -0.62
C LEU A 106 1.11 -7.47 0.22
N PHE A 107 0.70 -6.82 1.33
CA PHE A 107 1.59 -6.01 2.15
C PHE A 107 2.37 -6.82 3.20
N PHE A 108 1.88 -8.00 3.58
CA PHE A 108 2.47 -8.78 4.66
C PHE A 108 3.12 -10.09 4.21
N SER A 109 3.11 -10.40 2.91
CA SER A 109 3.91 -11.48 2.33
C SER A 109 5.39 -11.16 2.49
N GLU A 110 6.18 -12.13 2.98
CA GLU A 110 7.63 -11.97 3.15
C GLU A 110 8.31 -11.62 1.82
N ALA A 111 7.94 -12.31 0.74
CA ALA A 111 8.51 -12.08 -0.59
C ALA A 111 8.14 -10.72 -1.21
N LEU A 112 7.02 -10.11 -0.79
CA LEU A 112 6.53 -8.82 -1.29
C LEU A 112 6.79 -7.66 -0.31
N PHE A 113 7.41 -7.90 0.84
CA PHE A 113 7.59 -6.88 1.87
C PHE A 113 8.38 -5.66 1.36
N LEU A 114 9.55 -5.88 0.77
CA LEU A 114 10.35 -4.77 0.21
C LEU A 114 9.66 -4.06 -0.96
N PRO A 115 9.05 -4.75 -1.94
CA PRO A 115 8.15 -4.11 -2.89
C PRO A 115 7.04 -3.28 -2.25
N ALA A 116 6.37 -3.79 -1.21
CA ALA A 116 5.32 -3.05 -0.50
C ALA A 116 5.85 -1.76 0.13
N VAL A 117 7.00 -1.81 0.79
CA VAL A 117 7.68 -0.61 1.32
C VAL A 117 7.95 0.39 0.20
N LYS A 118 8.59 -0.04 -0.89
CA LYS A 118 8.96 0.83 -2.02
C LYS A 118 7.73 1.51 -2.63
N HIS A 119 6.68 0.75 -2.94
CA HIS A 119 5.46 1.31 -3.52
C HIS A 119 4.79 2.31 -2.57
N THR A 120 4.75 1.99 -1.28
CA THR A 120 4.16 2.88 -0.27
C THR A 120 4.95 4.17 -0.13
N VAL A 121 6.29 4.09 -0.07
CA VAL A 121 7.15 5.29 -0.01
C VAL A 121 6.91 6.17 -1.24
N VAL A 122 6.93 5.59 -2.45
CA VAL A 122 6.68 6.35 -3.69
C VAL A 122 5.31 7.03 -3.66
N ALA A 123 4.28 6.32 -3.20
CA ALA A 123 2.92 6.86 -3.16
C ALA A 123 2.71 7.98 -2.13
N LEU A 124 3.47 7.97 -1.02
CA LEU A 124 3.30 8.92 0.09
C LEU A 124 4.38 10.00 0.13
N LYS A 125 5.46 9.85 -0.65
CA LYS A 125 6.62 10.73 -0.60
C LYS A 125 6.26 12.21 -0.77
N GLN A 126 5.51 12.56 -1.80
CA GLN A 126 5.21 13.96 -2.08
C GLN A 126 4.39 14.59 -0.96
N ASP A 127 3.32 13.93 -0.53
CA ASP A 127 2.46 14.40 0.56
C ASP A 127 3.26 14.58 1.88
N PHE A 128 4.25 13.71 2.11
CA PHE A 128 5.14 13.79 3.27
C PHE A 128 6.14 14.95 3.16
N LEU A 129 6.77 15.11 2.00
CA LEU A 129 7.74 16.18 1.75
C LEU A 129 7.09 17.57 1.84
N ASP A 130 5.89 17.74 1.29
CA ASP A 130 5.14 19.00 1.32
C ASP A 130 4.86 19.48 2.76
N VAL A 131 4.79 18.53 3.73
CA VAL A 131 4.58 18.85 5.14
C VAL A 131 5.89 19.03 5.91
N MET A 132 6.94 18.29 5.55
CA MET A 132 8.10 18.12 6.42
C MET A 132 9.30 18.96 6.02
N LEU A 133 9.47 19.34 4.75
CA LEU A 133 10.61 20.13 4.28
C LEU A 133 10.74 21.44 5.05
N ASP A 134 9.70 22.27 5.05
CA ASP A 134 9.71 23.58 5.71
C ASP A 134 9.80 23.48 7.24
N ARG A 135 9.26 22.40 7.80
CA ARG A 135 9.20 22.22 9.26
C ARG A 135 10.51 21.75 9.86
N THR A 136 11.24 20.91 9.14
CA THR A 136 12.44 20.25 9.66
C THR A 136 13.72 20.89 9.19
N GLY A 137 13.72 21.61 8.07
CA GLY A 137 14.92 22.12 7.42
C GLY A 137 15.85 21.02 6.87
N LEU A 138 15.41 19.76 6.85
CA LEU A 138 16.16 18.65 6.29
C LEU A 138 16.02 18.61 4.77
N ASP A 139 17.00 18.02 4.09
CA ASP A 139 16.92 17.77 2.66
C ASP A 139 15.96 16.63 2.30
N GLU A 140 15.54 16.60 1.04
CA GLU A 140 14.58 15.60 0.50
C GLU A 140 15.09 14.16 0.67
N SER A 141 16.39 13.92 0.50
CA SER A 141 16.97 12.57 0.62
C SER A 141 16.83 12.06 2.04
N THR A 142 17.23 12.85 3.02
CA THR A 142 17.15 12.52 4.44
C THR A 142 15.69 12.28 4.87
N LEU A 143 14.75 13.11 4.41
CA LEU A 143 13.34 12.94 4.69
C LEU A 143 12.77 11.67 4.03
N THR A 144 13.21 11.34 2.82
CA THR A 144 12.81 10.10 2.13
C THR A 144 13.31 8.86 2.88
N ASP A 145 14.53 8.90 3.43
CA ASP A 145 15.07 7.82 4.25
C ASP A 145 14.29 7.66 5.57
N LEU A 146 13.95 8.76 6.24
CA LEU A 146 13.10 8.73 7.44
C LEU A 146 11.71 8.17 7.15
N LEU A 147 11.09 8.57 6.04
CA LEU A 147 9.80 8.00 5.60
C LEU A 147 9.94 6.49 5.34
N THR A 148 11.04 6.06 4.71
CA THR A 148 11.29 4.64 4.43
C THR A 148 11.39 3.84 5.72
N VAL A 149 12.16 4.30 6.72
CA VAL A 149 12.25 3.66 8.04
C VAL A 149 10.89 3.60 8.73
N GLN A 150 10.13 4.68 8.69
CA GLN A 150 8.77 4.75 9.25
C GLN A 150 7.83 3.72 8.61
N ILE A 151 7.82 3.63 7.27
CA ILE A 151 6.97 2.68 6.54
C ILE A 151 7.39 1.24 6.81
N MET A 152 8.70 0.95 6.79
CA MET A 152 9.22 -0.39 7.13
C MET A 152 8.79 -0.80 8.54
N GLY A 153 9.02 0.06 9.53
CA GLY A 153 8.63 -0.19 10.92
C GLY A 153 7.12 -0.39 11.06
N CYS A 154 6.32 0.48 10.44
CA CYS A 154 4.87 0.40 10.45
C CYS A 154 4.38 -0.94 9.87
N LEU A 155 4.80 -1.32 8.66
CA LEU A 155 4.34 -2.55 8.01
C LEU A 155 4.76 -3.81 8.78
N GLU A 156 6.00 -3.87 9.27
CA GLU A 156 6.48 -5.02 10.05
C GLU A 156 5.73 -5.18 11.37
N MET A 157 5.47 -4.07 12.06
CA MET A 157 4.73 -4.10 13.32
C MET A 157 3.26 -4.41 13.09
N CYS A 158 2.65 -3.91 11.99
CA CYS A 158 1.31 -4.32 11.58
C CYS A 158 1.19 -5.82 11.40
N ARG A 159 2.11 -6.40 10.64
CA ARG A 159 2.17 -7.86 10.40
C ARG A 159 2.21 -8.65 11.70
N LYS A 160 3.02 -8.21 12.67
CA LYS A 160 3.16 -8.87 13.99
C LYS A 160 1.92 -8.73 14.87
N HIS A 161 1.18 -7.64 14.73
CA HIS A 161 0.04 -7.33 15.61
C HIS A 161 -1.32 -7.59 14.96
N LEU A 162 -1.38 -8.03 13.70
CA LEU A 162 -2.62 -8.18 12.95
C LEU A 162 -3.66 -9.09 13.64
N GLY A 163 -3.20 -10.16 14.30
CA GLY A 163 -4.06 -11.11 15.03
C GLY A 163 -4.29 -10.76 16.51
N LYS A 164 -3.84 -9.60 16.96
CA LYS A 164 -3.99 -9.16 18.35
C LYS A 164 -5.38 -8.53 18.59
N SER A 165 -5.75 -8.45 19.88
CA SER A 165 -6.98 -7.76 20.28
C SER A 165 -6.94 -6.27 19.91
N ASP A 166 -8.11 -5.63 19.86
CA ASP A 166 -8.21 -4.20 19.57
C ASP A 166 -7.48 -3.35 20.61
N GLU A 167 -7.51 -3.77 21.87
CA GLU A 167 -6.80 -3.09 22.95
C GLU A 167 -5.28 -3.15 22.78
N GLU A 168 -4.72 -4.33 22.47
CA GLU A 168 -3.28 -4.50 22.22
C GLU A 168 -2.83 -3.72 20.98
N TRP A 169 -3.66 -3.73 19.93
CA TRP A 169 -3.44 -2.97 18.72
C TRP A 169 -3.41 -1.47 18.99
N CYS A 170 -4.44 -0.93 19.65
CA CYS A 170 -4.52 0.50 19.99
C CYS A 170 -3.36 0.94 20.87
N ARG A 171 -3.01 0.14 21.89
CA ARG A 171 -1.89 0.45 22.79
C ARG A 171 -0.58 0.54 22.02
N PHE A 172 -0.29 -0.42 21.14
CA PHE A 172 0.92 -0.39 20.32
C PHE A 172 0.95 0.85 19.42
N HIS A 173 -0.14 1.10 18.67
CA HIS A 173 -0.20 2.24 17.74
C HIS A 173 -0.05 3.57 18.45
N THR A 174 -0.68 3.75 19.59
CA THR A 174 -0.52 4.97 20.41
C THR A 174 0.95 5.18 20.80
N CYS A 175 1.64 4.14 21.24
CA CYS A 175 3.06 4.24 21.58
C CYS A 175 3.93 4.54 20.34
N PHE A 176 3.63 3.91 19.20
CA PHE A 176 4.39 4.12 17.96
C PHE A 176 4.18 5.54 17.42
N ASP A 177 2.96 6.04 17.43
CA ASP A 177 2.64 7.41 17.01
C ASP A 177 3.33 8.45 17.91
N LEU A 178 3.33 8.24 19.22
CA LEU A 178 4.05 9.09 20.16
C LEU A 178 5.57 9.08 19.91
N PHE A 179 6.14 7.90 19.63
CA PHE A 179 7.56 7.75 19.30
C PHE A 179 7.92 8.53 18.03
N LEU A 180 7.15 8.36 16.95
CA LEU A 180 7.37 9.08 15.69
C LEU A 180 7.23 10.59 15.88
N LYS A 181 6.17 11.01 16.57
CA LYS A 181 5.93 12.43 16.86
C LYS A 181 7.07 13.05 17.65
N ALA A 182 7.49 12.43 18.73
CA ALA A 182 8.62 12.91 19.55
C ALA A 182 9.93 12.96 18.75
N GLY A 183 10.18 11.98 17.85
CA GLY A 183 11.33 11.98 16.98
C GLY A 183 11.35 13.17 16.02
N TYR A 184 10.25 13.44 15.33
CA TYR A 184 10.15 14.58 14.42
C TYR A 184 10.17 15.92 15.17
N GLU A 185 9.51 16.05 16.32
CA GLU A 185 9.58 17.25 17.17
C GLU A 185 11.00 17.54 17.63
N GLY A 186 11.77 16.50 18.02
CA GLY A 186 13.18 16.63 18.37
C GLY A 186 14.04 17.14 17.23
N ILE A 187 13.82 16.66 15.99
CA ILE A 187 14.51 17.15 14.79
C ILE A 187 14.18 18.62 14.53
N ILE A 188 12.90 18.99 14.58
CA ILE A 188 12.43 20.37 14.37
C ILE A 188 13.06 21.34 15.39
N GLN A 189 13.11 20.94 16.65
CA GLN A 189 13.71 21.78 17.71
C GLN A 189 15.20 21.98 17.53
N ASN A 190 15.95 20.91 17.16
CA ASN A 190 17.40 20.98 16.97
C ASN A 190 17.81 21.79 15.74
N ASN A 191 16.99 21.84 14.69
CA ASN A 191 17.31 22.63 13.49
C ASN A 191 16.89 24.09 13.60
N ASN A 192 16.09 24.47 14.61
CA ASN A 192 15.69 25.85 14.89
C ASN A 192 16.51 26.51 16.01
N ALA A 193 17.48 25.79 16.60
CA ALA A 193 18.39 26.28 17.64
C ALA A 193 19.72 26.73 17.03
#